data_a755e711a8fb90345f6a7e3c92e4eb89
#
_entry.id   a755e711a8fb90345f6a7e3c92e4eb89
#
_cell.length_a   1.000
_cell.length_b   1.000
_cell.length_c   1.000
_cell.angle_alpha   90.00
_cell.angle_beta   90.00
_cell.angle_gamma   90.00
#
_symmetry.space_group_name_H-M   'P 1'
#
loop_
_entity.id
_entity.type
_entity.pdbx_description
1 polymer ?
#
loop_
_entity_poly.entity_id
_entity_poly.type
_entity_poly.pdbx_seq_one_letter_code
_entity_poly.pdbx_strand_id
1 'polypeptide(L)'
;MNNSFLIPEKFKLNKKTVVVIVDDEYLKDYKFWGEADFTEGMIILCHRDWKGRVLKKTDKEKTFYHELVHQILHSMNHKLKWDEDFVEAFSDRLYEFEKTKQ
;
A
#
# COMPACT_ATOMS: atom_id res chain seq x y z
N MET A 1 10.60 -9.81 20.09
CA MET A 1 10.74 -9.66 18.66
C MET A 1 10.01 -8.44 18.15
N ASN A 2 10.71 -7.65 17.43
CA ASN A 2 10.18 -6.39 16.97
C ASN A 2 9.51 -6.55 15.61
N ASN A 3 8.21 -6.25 15.55
CA ASN A 3 7.44 -6.28 14.31
C ASN A 3 7.18 -4.90 13.76
N SER A 4 8.11 -3.99 14.03
CA SER A 4 7.89 -2.60 13.66
C SER A 4 7.86 -2.37 12.16
N PHE A 5 8.38 -3.33 11.37
CA PHE A 5 8.48 -3.12 9.94
C PHE A 5 7.45 -3.92 9.19
N LEU A 6 6.32 -3.30 8.92
CA LEU A 6 5.31 -3.86 8.05
C LEU A 6 5.38 -3.25 6.64
N ILE A 7 6.18 -2.20 6.46
CA ILE A 7 6.32 -1.54 5.15
C ILE A 7 7.76 -1.74 4.67
N PRO A 8 7.98 -2.60 3.67
CA PRO A 8 9.32 -2.78 3.11
C PRO A 8 9.67 -1.66 2.14
N GLU A 9 10.96 -1.54 1.82
CA GLU A 9 11.39 -0.60 0.79
C GLU A 9 11.17 -1.14 -0.61
N LYS A 10 11.23 -2.45 -0.77
CA LYS A 10 10.96 -3.11 -2.05
C LYS A 10 10.67 -4.58 -1.80
N PHE A 11 10.02 -5.18 -2.77
CA PHE A 11 9.69 -6.62 -2.72
C PHE A 11 9.44 -7.09 -4.16
N LYS A 12 9.18 -8.38 -4.33
CA LYS A 12 8.90 -8.94 -5.64
C LYS A 12 7.52 -9.57 -5.70
N LEU A 13 6.87 -9.38 -6.82
CA LEU A 13 5.64 -10.08 -7.18
C LEU A 13 5.84 -10.70 -8.56
N ASN A 14 5.67 -12.00 -8.66
CA ASN A 14 5.87 -12.72 -9.92
C ASN A 14 7.22 -12.34 -10.54
N LYS A 15 8.27 -12.33 -9.71
CA LYS A 15 9.66 -12.04 -10.09
C LYS A 15 9.93 -10.60 -10.48
N LYS A 16 8.93 -9.73 -10.50
CA LYS A 16 9.11 -8.31 -10.80
C LYS A 16 9.25 -7.52 -9.51
N THR A 17 10.17 -6.58 -9.48
CA THR A 17 10.40 -5.74 -8.31
C THR A 17 9.37 -4.64 -8.23
N VAL A 18 8.81 -4.47 -7.03
CA VAL A 18 7.94 -3.33 -6.69
C VAL A 18 8.68 -2.51 -5.65
N VAL A 19 8.81 -1.21 -5.89
CA VAL A 19 9.53 -0.29 -5.00
C VAL A 19 8.50 0.54 -4.24
N VAL A 20 8.76 0.76 -2.96
CA VAL A 20 7.88 1.59 -2.12
C VAL A 20 8.57 2.92 -1.88
N ILE A 21 7.90 4.01 -2.22
CA ILE A 21 8.47 5.36 -2.04
C ILE A 21 7.48 6.23 -1.27
N VAL A 22 7.99 7.30 -0.70
CA VAL A 22 7.19 8.33 -0.04
C VAL A 22 7.28 9.60 -0.88
N ASP A 23 6.13 10.11 -1.33
CA ASP A 23 6.10 11.30 -2.17
C ASP A 23 4.84 12.12 -1.85
N ASP A 24 4.96 12.99 -0.85
CA ASP A 24 3.85 13.81 -0.40
C ASP A 24 3.38 14.78 -1.49
N GLU A 25 4.32 15.35 -2.24
CA GLU A 25 3.97 16.34 -3.25
C GLU A 25 3.15 15.73 -4.38
N TYR A 26 3.52 14.53 -4.80
CA TYR A 26 2.78 13.84 -5.85
C TYR A 26 1.35 13.53 -5.42
N LEU A 27 1.18 13.00 -4.19
CA LEU A 27 -0.14 12.56 -3.71
C LEU A 27 -1.04 13.71 -3.28
N LYS A 28 -0.46 14.84 -2.95
CA LYS A 28 -1.18 15.99 -2.39
C LYS A 28 -2.29 16.46 -3.32
N ASP A 29 -2.01 16.55 -4.61
CA ASP A 29 -2.97 17.08 -5.58
C ASP A 29 -4.15 16.15 -5.79
N TYR A 30 -3.95 14.85 -5.57
CA TYR A 30 -5.01 13.85 -5.70
C TYR A 30 -5.76 13.60 -4.42
N LYS A 31 -5.26 14.14 -3.29
CA LYS A 31 -5.82 13.90 -1.96
C LYS A 31 -5.86 12.42 -1.60
N PHE A 32 -4.85 11.68 -2.05
CA PHE A 32 -4.69 10.26 -1.74
C PHE A 32 -3.65 10.07 -0.64
N TRP A 33 -3.80 9.01 0.14
CA TRP A 33 -2.77 8.58 1.08
C TRP A 33 -1.77 7.64 0.42
N GLY A 34 -2.16 7.00 -0.67
CA GLY A 34 -1.29 6.10 -1.40
C GLY A 34 -1.80 5.81 -2.79
N GLU A 35 -0.94 5.22 -3.59
CA GLU A 35 -1.26 4.84 -4.96
C GLU A 35 -0.42 3.65 -5.38
N ALA A 36 -1.00 2.75 -6.14
CA ALA A 36 -0.27 1.66 -6.78
C ALA A 36 -0.03 2.04 -8.24
N ASP A 37 1.24 2.20 -8.61
CA ASP A 37 1.64 2.51 -9.98
C ASP A 37 2.09 1.22 -10.64
N PHE A 38 1.25 0.68 -11.51
CA PHE A 38 1.51 -0.61 -12.14
C PHE A 38 2.54 -0.51 -13.27
N THR A 39 2.60 0.64 -13.92
CA THR A 39 3.50 0.85 -15.04
C THR A 39 4.95 0.87 -14.57
N GLU A 40 5.21 1.60 -13.50
CA GLU A 40 6.55 1.74 -12.95
C GLU A 40 6.89 0.70 -11.89
N GLY A 41 5.90 -0.09 -11.47
CA GLY A 41 6.12 -1.07 -10.40
C GLY A 41 6.43 -0.38 -9.07
N MET A 42 5.56 0.53 -8.65
CA MET A 42 5.76 1.28 -7.42
C MET A 42 4.51 1.31 -6.57
N ILE A 43 4.72 1.41 -5.26
CA ILE A 43 3.70 1.85 -4.32
C ILE A 43 4.16 3.19 -3.79
N ILE A 44 3.31 4.20 -3.92
CA ILE A 44 3.61 5.56 -3.47
C ILE A 44 2.78 5.83 -2.23
N LEU A 45 3.44 6.25 -1.15
CA LEU A 45 2.78 6.54 0.12
C LEU A 45 3.09 7.98 0.51
N CYS A 46 2.28 8.55 1.41
CA CYS A 46 2.58 9.87 1.95
C CYS A 46 2.96 9.77 3.43
N HIS A 47 3.81 10.70 3.88
CA HIS A 47 4.11 10.90 5.28
C HIS A 47 3.14 11.91 5.87
N ARG A 48 2.79 12.94 5.09
CA ARG A 48 1.79 13.95 5.46
C ARG A 48 0.67 13.93 4.44
N ASP A 49 -0.57 14.11 4.92
CA ASP A 49 -1.73 14.17 4.02
C ASP A 49 -1.77 15.52 3.31
N TRP A 50 -2.82 15.73 2.48
CA TRP A 50 -2.95 16.96 1.70
C TRP A 50 -3.20 18.20 2.56
N LYS A 51 -3.53 18.02 3.83
CA LYS A 51 -3.70 19.11 4.78
C LYS A 51 -2.43 19.35 5.60
N GLY A 52 -1.36 18.63 5.31
CA GLY A 52 -0.08 18.76 5.98
C GLY A 52 0.03 18.02 7.31
N ARG A 53 -0.95 17.16 7.63
CA ARG A 53 -0.94 16.43 8.89
C ARG A 53 -0.18 15.12 8.73
N VAL A 54 0.66 14.80 9.71
CA VAL A 54 1.42 13.54 9.70
C VAL A 54 0.44 12.38 9.90
N LEU A 55 0.51 11.39 9.02
CA LEU A 55 -0.30 10.19 9.14
C LEU A 55 0.15 9.36 10.33
N LYS A 56 -0.81 8.74 11.00
CA LYS A 56 -0.50 7.76 12.04
C LYS A 56 0.19 6.56 11.41
N LYS A 57 1.04 5.91 12.18
CA LYS A 57 1.73 4.71 11.72
C LYS A 57 0.76 3.66 11.20
N THR A 58 -0.33 3.43 11.94
CA THR A 58 -1.34 2.43 11.52
C THR A 58 -1.99 2.80 10.19
N ASP A 59 -2.24 4.09 9.96
CA ASP A 59 -2.84 4.53 8.70
C ASP A 59 -1.88 4.33 7.53
N LYS A 60 -0.59 4.59 7.73
CA LYS A 60 0.42 4.32 6.70
C LYS A 60 0.49 2.84 6.37
N GLU A 61 0.49 2.00 7.41
CA GLU A 61 0.58 0.56 7.23
C GLU A 61 -0.65 0.02 6.49
N LYS A 62 -1.84 0.46 6.89
CA LYS A 62 -3.07 0.03 6.22
C LYS A 62 -3.08 0.48 4.76
N THR A 63 -2.64 1.71 4.51
CA THR A 63 -2.54 2.22 3.14
C THR A 63 -1.59 1.37 2.31
N PHE A 64 -0.44 1.02 2.88
CA PHE A 64 0.50 0.14 2.18
C PHE A 64 -0.17 -1.18 1.80
N TYR A 65 -0.87 -1.83 2.72
CA TYR A 65 -1.51 -3.11 2.43
C TYR A 65 -2.61 -2.97 1.39
N HIS A 66 -3.34 -1.85 1.40
CA HIS A 66 -4.34 -1.57 0.38
C HIS A 66 -3.69 -1.54 -1.02
N GLU A 67 -2.60 -0.78 -1.15
CA GLU A 67 -1.91 -0.68 -2.43
C GLU A 67 -1.20 -1.99 -2.81
N LEU A 68 -0.71 -2.73 -1.83
CA LEU A 68 -0.13 -4.04 -2.06
C LEU A 68 -1.13 -5.00 -2.69
N VAL A 69 -2.36 -5.02 -2.18
CA VAL A 69 -3.41 -5.89 -2.73
C VAL A 69 -3.71 -5.51 -4.18
N HIS A 70 -3.77 -4.20 -4.49
CA HIS A 70 -3.91 -3.77 -5.88
C HIS A 70 -2.78 -4.32 -6.75
N GLN A 71 -1.52 -4.22 -6.29
CA GLN A 71 -0.37 -4.71 -7.04
C GLN A 71 -0.44 -6.23 -7.24
N ILE A 72 -0.83 -6.98 -6.21
CA ILE A 72 -0.95 -8.44 -6.30
C ILE A 72 -1.99 -8.81 -7.36
N LEU A 73 -3.18 -8.22 -7.26
CA LEU A 73 -4.25 -8.53 -8.19
C LEU A 73 -3.88 -8.14 -9.62
N HIS A 74 -3.19 -7.01 -9.78
CA HIS A 74 -2.71 -6.59 -11.10
C HIS A 74 -1.68 -7.60 -11.65
N SER A 75 -0.76 -8.07 -10.81
CA SER A 75 0.25 -9.04 -11.23
C SER A 75 -0.36 -10.34 -11.73
N MET A 76 -1.55 -10.65 -11.26
CA MET A 76 -2.32 -11.83 -11.68
C MET A 76 -3.29 -11.52 -12.82
N ASN A 77 -3.38 -10.27 -13.24
CA ASN A 77 -4.40 -9.79 -14.16
C ASN A 77 -5.80 -10.21 -13.70
N HIS A 78 -6.04 -10.08 -12.41
CA HIS A 78 -7.28 -10.55 -11.80
C HIS A 78 -8.42 -9.58 -12.06
N LYS A 79 -9.63 -10.11 -12.22
CA LYS A 79 -10.80 -9.29 -12.53
C LYS A 79 -11.18 -8.31 -11.42
N LEU A 80 -10.76 -8.59 -10.17
CA LEU A 80 -11.08 -7.73 -9.03
C LEU A 80 -10.03 -6.64 -8.77
N LYS A 81 -9.05 -6.47 -9.66
CA LYS A 81 -7.95 -5.53 -9.43
C LYS A 81 -8.39 -4.07 -9.26
N TRP A 82 -9.57 -3.72 -9.79
CA TRP A 82 -10.13 -2.38 -9.64
C TRP A 82 -11.33 -2.31 -8.69
N ASP A 83 -11.64 -3.41 -8.01
CA ASP A 83 -12.78 -3.47 -7.09
C ASP A 83 -12.35 -2.94 -5.72
N GLU A 84 -12.64 -1.67 -5.44
CA GLU A 84 -12.20 -1.03 -4.21
C GLU A 84 -12.79 -1.68 -2.96
N ASP A 85 -14.05 -2.12 -3.03
CA ASP A 85 -14.67 -2.78 -1.87
C ASP A 85 -13.96 -4.08 -1.54
N PHE A 86 -13.63 -4.87 -2.56
CA PHE A 86 -12.89 -6.11 -2.35
C PHE A 86 -11.49 -5.82 -1.81
N VAL A 87 -10.79 -4.88 -2.42
CA VAL A 87 -9.42 -4.54 -2.02
C VAL A 87 -9.39 -4.06 -0.58
N GLU A 88 -10.34 -3.19 -0.21
CA GLU A 88 -10.41 -2.68 1.16
C GLU A 88 -10.66 -3.81 2.15
N ALA A 89 -11.63 -4.66 1.91
CA ALA A 89 -11.97 -5.75 2.82
C ALA A 89 -10.81 -6.75 2.94
N PHE A 90 -10.18 -7.10 1.83
CA PHE A 90 -9.08 -8.06 1.83
C PHE A 90 -7.86 -7.48 2.53
N SER A 91 -7.50 -6.24 2.20
CA SER A 91 -6.31 -5.62 2.77
C SER A 91 -6.44 -5.38 4.28
N ASP A 92 -7.64 -5.06 4.75
CA ASP A 92 -7.88 -4.92 6.19
C ASP A 92 -7.60 -6.22 6.93
N ARG A 93 -8.03 -7.34 6.38
CA ARG A 93 -7.83 -8.65 6.99
C ARG A 93 -6.37 -9.08 6.92
N LEU A 94 -5.70 -8.77 5.82
CA LEU A 94 -4.28 -9.05 5.67
C LEU A 94 -3.48 -8.26 6.70
N TYR A 95 -3.80 -7.00 6.87
CA TYR A 95 -3.15 -6.16 7.87
C TYR A 95 -3.38 -6.73 9.28
N GLU A 96 -4.61 -7.09 9.60
CA GLU A 96 -4.94 -7.66 10.90
C GLU A 96 -4.15 -8.94 11.14
N PHE A 97 -4.06 -9.80 10.13
CA PHE A 97 -3.26 -11.02 10.24
C PHE A 97 -1.80 -10.69 10.56
N GLU A 98 -1.22 -9.76 9.83
CA GLU A 98 0.19 -9.39 10.04
C GLU A 98 0.42 -8.82 11.43
N LYS A 99 -0.53 -8.05 11.96
CA LYS A 99 -0.37 -7.42 13.28
C LYS A 99 -0.59 -8.39 14.44
N THR A 100 -1.38 -9.42 14.23
CA THR A 100 -1.80 -10.30 15.33
C THR A 100 -1.18 -11.69 15.29
N LYS A 101 -0.51 -12.05 14.20
CA LYS A 101 0.10 -13.38 14.10
C LYS A 101 1.15 -13.57 15.19
N GLN A 102 1.26 -14.80 15.69
CA GLN A 102 2.17 -15.15 16.77
C GLN A 102 3.15 -16.22 16.35
#